data_44e7b58e854f602c86a083d2f7d59809
#
_entry.id   44e7b58e854f602c86a083d2f7d59809
#
_cell.length_a   1.000
_cell.length_b   1.000
_cell.length_c   1.000
_cell.angle_alpha   90.00
_cell.angle_beta   90.00
_cell.angle_gamma   90.00
#
_symmetry.space_group_name_H-M   'P 1'
#
loop_
_entity.id
_entity.type
_entity.pdbx_description
1 polymer ?
#
loop_
_entity_poly.entity_id
_entity_poly.type
_entity_poly.pdbx_seq_one_letter_code
_entity_poly.pdbx_strand_id
1 'polypeptide(L)'
;MKTFRIILITALAVLSNLSANQSEIVTATLILEAGGEHAEGAMQAVHEVILNRAVKRRLTAKQVCLQRKQFSCWNSGKIATLLAKAKRHPRWHEALVIVHSAPTNYTGGADHYHADYCDPYWASSLQKTRKIGRHIFYK
;
A
#
# COMPACT_ATOMS: atom_id res chain seq x y z
N MET A 1 -0.69 41.58 12.13
CA MET A 1 -1.41 40.40 12.62
C MET A 1 -2.22 39.66 11.54
N LYS A 2 -2.70 40.30 10.48
CA LYS A 2 -3.47 39.62 9.42
C LYS A 2 -2.64 38.69 8.52
N THR A 3 -1.36 38.98 8.29
CA THR A 3 -0.46 38.22 7.43
C THR A 3 -0.05 36.83 8.02
N PHE A 4 0.02 36.73 9.35
CA PHE A 4 0.44 35.49 10.01
C PHE A 4 -0.64 34.40 9.97
N ARG A 5 -1.93 34.77 9.94
CA ARG A 5 -3.05 33.82 9.84
C ARG A 5 -3.16 33.19 8.44
N ILE A 6 -2.84 33.95 7.38
CA ILE A 6 -2.93 33.46 5.99
C ILE A 6 -1.82 32.44 5.72
N ILE A 7 -0.60 32.66 6.25
CA ILE A 7 0.53 31.73 6.09
C ILE A 7 0.26 30.41 6.82
N LEU A 8 -0.36 30.45 8.00
CA LEU A 8 -0.68 29.25 8.76
C LEU A 8 -1.76 28.40 8.07
N ILE A 9 -2.76 29.03 7.45
CA ILE A 9 -3.83 28.32 6.73
C ILE A 9 -3.30 27.66 5.46
N THR A 10 -2.42 28.33 4.73
CA THR A 10 -1.80 27.76 3.51
C THR A 10 -0.85 26.61 3.82
N ALA A 11 -0.05 26.71 4.90
CA ALA A 11 0.83 25.63 5.33
C ALA A 11 0.05 24.40 5.79
N LEU A 12 -1.05 24.57 6.52
CA LEU A 12 -1.90 23.49 6.98
C LEU A 12 -2.62 22.78 5.81
N ALA A 13 -3.09 23.55 4.82
CA ALA A 13 -3.71 23.01 3.61
C ALA A 13 -2.73 22.21 2.76
N VAL A 14 -1.49 22.67 2.63
CA VAL A 14 -0.42 21.94 1.91
C VAL A 14 -0.07 20.64 2.63
N LEU A 15 0.07 20.67 3.96
CA LEU A 15 0.34 19.47 4.75
C LEU A 15 -0.81 18.46 4.68
N SER A 16 -2.06 18.90 4.72
CA SER A 16 -3.23 18.02 4.59
C SER A 16 -3.31 17.39 3.20
N ASN A 17 -3.00 18.12 2.14
CA ASN A 17 -2.99 17.61 0.77
C ASN A 17 -1.86 16.60 0.54
N LEU A 18 -0.67 16.81 1.12
CA LEU A 18 0.44 15.87 1.07
C LEU A 18 0.10 14.58 1.82
N SER A 19 -0.51 14.68 2.99
CA SER A 19 -0.96 13.52 3.78
C SER A 19 -2.05 12.74 3.06
N ALA A 20 -3.07 13.40 2.50
CA ALA A 20 -4.14 12.77 1.73
C ALA A 20 -3.59 12.02 0.51
N ASN A 21 -2.67 12.64 -0.23
CA ASN A 21 -2.04 12.00 -1.40
C ASN A 21 -1.25 10.73 -1.02
N GLN A 22 -0.57 10.69 0.13
CA GLN A 22 0.10 9.49 0.60
C GLN A 22 -0.89 8.35 0.90
N SER A 23 -1.93 8.63 1.66
CA SER A 23 -2.98 7.66 2.00
C SER A 23 -3.69 7.13 0.75
N GLU A 24 -4.00 8.00 -0.22
CA GLU A 24 -4.66 7.60 -1.46
C GLU A 24 -3.82 6.62 -2.29
N ILE A 25 -2.52 6.85 -2.42
CA ILE A 25 -1.63 5.95 -3.17
C ILE A 25 -1.52 4.60 -2.46
N VAL A 26 -1.38 4.57 -1.15
CA VAL A 26 -1.33 3.31 -0.39
C VAL A 26 -2.67 2.58 -0.51
N THR A 27 -3.79 3.28 -0.33
CA THR A 27 -5.13 2.70 -0.47
C THR A 27 -5.37 2.12 -1.86
N ALA A 28 -4.98 2.87 -2.90
CA ALA A 28 -5.08 2.38 -4.28
C ALA A 28 -4.22 1.13 -4.52
N THR A 29 -3.03 1.06 -3.92
CA THR A 29 -2.18 -0.12 -4.01
C THR A 29 -2.88 -1.34 -3.40
N LEU A 30 -3.51 -1.21 -2.22
CA LEU A 30 -4.27 -2.31 -1.62
C LEU A 30 -5.40 -2.79 -2.54
N ILE A 31 -6.13 -1.88 -3.16
CA ILE A 31 -7.21 -2.21 -4.09
C ILE A 31 -6.68 -2.91 -5.35
N LEU A 32 -5.65 -2.36 -5.97
CA LEU A 32 -5.11 -2.90 -7.23
C LEU A 32 -4.40 -4.25 -7.04
N GLU A 33 -3.83 -4.50 -5.86
CA GLU A 33 -3.13 -5.74 -5.54
C GLU A 33 -4.04 -6.82 -4.92
N ALA A 34 -5.00 -6.44 -4.08
CA ALA A 34 -5.80 -7.37 -3.30
C ALA A 34 -7.30 -7.04 -3.23
N GLY A 35 -7.78 -6.07 -4.01
CA GLY A 35 -9.20 -5.68 -3.98
C GLY A 35 -10.15 -6.80 -4.42
N GLY A 36 -9.71 -7.69 -5.30
CA GLY A 36 -10.46 -8.88 -5.72
C GLY A 36 -10.27 -10.11 -4.83
N GLU A 37 -9.38 -10.05 -3.84
CA GLU A 37 -9.13 -11.15 -2.92
C GLU A 37 -10.08 -11.07 -1.72
N HIS A 38 -10.84 -12.14 -1.48
CA HIS A 38 -11.84 -12.18 -0.42
C HIS A 38 -11.38 -12.92 0.85
N ALA A 39 -10.17 -13.46 0.86
CA ALA A 39 -9.60 -14.07 2.06
C ALA A 39 -9.46 -13.03 3.17
N GLU A 40 -9.77 -13.43 4.40
CA GLU A 40 -9.60 -12.58 5.56
C GLU A 40 -8.15 -12.09 5.68
N GLY A 41 -7.97 -10.80 5.90
CA GLY A 41 -6.66 -10.18 6.05
C GLY A 41 -5.88 -9.94 4.75
N ALA A 42 -6.44 -10.22 3.57
CA ALA A 42 -5.71 -10.09 2.31
C ALA A 42 -5.18 -8.68 2.05
N MET A 43 -6.00 -7.64 2.21
CA MET A 43 -5.55 -6.25 2.05
C MET A 43 -4.65 -5.80 3.21
N GLN A 44 -4.95 -6.23 4.44
CA GLN A 44 -4.09 -5.96 5.60
C GLN A 44 -2.69 -6.55 5.39
N ALA A 45 -2.59 -7.75 4.84
CA ALA A 45 -1.32 -8.40 4.55
C ALA A 45 -0.46 -7.60 3.55
N VAL A 46 -1.06 -7.08 2.49
CA VAL A 46 -0.35 -6.19 1.55
C VAL A 46 0.08 -4.90 2.24
N HIS A 47 -0.78 -4.32 3.08
CA HIS A 47 -0.42 -3.13 3.87
C HIS A 47 0.77 -3.39 4.79
N GLU A 48 0.81 -4.53 5.48
CA GLU A 48 1.94 -4.93 6.34
C GLU A 48 3.26 -4.99 5.54
N VAL A 49 3.23 -5.59 4.35
CA VAL A 49 4.42 -5.63 3.48
C VAL A 49 4.90 -4.23 3.10
N ILE A 50 3.97 -3.32 2.77
CA ILE A 50 4.30 -1.92 2.48
C ILE A 50 4.99 -1.26 3.68
N LEU A 51 4.42 -1.41 4.87
CA LEU A 51 4.98 -0.83 6.10
C LEU A 51 6.33 -1.43 6.47
N ASN A 52 6.49 -2.75 6.37
CA ASN A 52 7.75 -3.44 6.65
C ASN A 52 8.86 -3.00 5.67
N ARG A 53 8.53 -2.84 4.39
CA ARG A 53 9.46 -2.27 3.40
C ARG A 53 9.80 -0.82 3.68
N ALA A 54 8.82 0.00 4.10
CA ALA A 54 9.04 1.40 4.45
C ALA A 54 10.06 1.54 5.58
N VAL A 55 9.92 0.77 6.65
CA VAL A 55 10.87 0.74 7.76
C VAL A 55 12.25 0.26 7.29
N LYS A 56 12.32 -0.88 6.62
CA LYS A 56 13.57 -1.52 6.18
C LYS A 56 14.38 -0.63 5.22
N ARG A 57 13.68 0.08 4.34
CA ARG A 57 14.30 0.91 3.29
C ARG A 57 14.41 2.39 3.66
N ARG A 58 13.87 2.80 4.81
CA ARG A 58 13.78 4.20 5.26
C ARG A 58 13.06 5.09 4.23
N LEU A 59 11.94 4.59 3.74
CA LEU A 59 11.08 5.26 2.77
C LEU A 59 9.70 5.52 3.38
N THR A 60 8.94 6.45 2.79
CA THR A 60 7.51 6.56 3.08
C THR A 60 6.75 5.40 2.43
N ALA A 61 5.56 5.08 2.96
CA ALA A 61 4.70 4.05 2.37
C ALA A 61 4.36 4.36 0.89
N LYS A 62 4.11 5.64 0.56
CA LYS A 62 3.92 6.08 -0.83
C LYS A 62 5.14 5.80 -1.71
N GLN A 63 6.33 6.11 -1.23
CA GLN A 63 7.57 5.84 -1.97
C GLN A 63 7.76 4.35 -2.21
N VAL A 64 7.45 3.50 -1.22
CA VAL A 64 7.46 2.03 -1.40
C VAL A 64 6.49 1.61 -2.49
N CYS A 65 5.25 2.10 -2.47
CA CYS A 65 4.23 1.75 -3.46
C CYS A 65 4.65 2.12 -4.89
N LEU A 66 5.26 3.28 -5.07
CA LEU A 66 5.65 3.81 -6.38
C LEU A 66 7.08 3.45 -6.80
N GLN A 67 7.82 2.74 -5.97
CA GLN A 67 9.17 2.28 -6.29
C GLN A 67 9.13 1.36 -7.51
N ARG A 68 10.06 1.58 -8.45
CA ARG A 68 10.11 0.82 -9.71
C ARG A 68 10.11 -0.69 -9.44
N LYS A 69 9.26 -1.43 -10.15
CA LYS A 69 9.11 -2.91 -10.11
C LYS A 69 8.71 -3.49 -8.74
N GLN A 70 8.22 -2.68 -7.81
CA GLN A 70 7.79 -3.21 -6.50
C GLN A 70 6.32 -3.67 -6.51
N PHE A 71 5.45 -2.90 -7.16
CA PHE A 71 4.05 -3.24 -7.34
C PHE A 71 3.69 -3.11 -8.83
N SER A 72 3.42 -4.24 -9.47
CA SER A 72 3.18 -4.30 -10.91
C SER A 72 1.95 -3.51 -11.35
N CYS A 73 1.00 -3.31 -10.43
CA CYS A 73 -0.20 -2.53 -10.70
C CYS A 73 0.11 -1.10 -11.18
N TRP A 74 1.22 -0.50 -10.76
CA TRP A 74 1.63 0.84 -11.17
C TRP A 74 2.39 0.89 -12.50
N ASN A 75 2.76 -0.27 -13.06
CA ASN A 75 3.52 -0.33 -14.30
C ASN A 75 2.65 -0.19 -15.57
N SER A 76 1.33 -0.36 -15.45
CA SER A 76 0.41 -0.52 -16.60
C SER A 76 -0.30 0.75 -17.04
N GLY A 77 0.01 1.92 -16.45
CA GLY A 77 -0.67 3.15 -16.80
C GLY A 77 -0.23 4.37 -16.00
N LYS A 78 -0.89 5.49 -16.26
CA LYS A 78 -0.65 6.74 -15.52
C LYS A 78 -1.21 6.64 -14.11
N ILE A 79 -0.49 7.14 -13.13
CA ILE A 79 -0.89 7.15 -11.71
C ILE A 79 -2.29 7.72 -11.54
N ALA A 80 -2.60 8.87 -12.17
CA ALA A 80 -3.92 9.48 -12.06
C ALA A 80 -5.07 8.58 -12.56
N THR A 81 -4.86 7.84 -13.64
CA THR A 81 -5.85 6.90 -14.21
C THR A 81 -6.05 5.70 -13.28
N LEU A 82 -4.97 5.12 -12.79
CA LEU A 82 -5.01 3.97 -11.88
C LEU A 82 -5.64 4.34 -10.54
N LEU A 83 -5.31 5.52 -10.01
CA LEU A 83 -5.90 6.05 -8.79
C LEU A 83 -7.42 6.27 -8.96
N ALA A 84 -7.86 6.88 -10.07
CA ALA A 84 -9.28 7.07 -10.38
C ALA A 84 -10.02 5.72 -10.48
N LYS A 85 -9.41 4.72 -11.11
CA LYS A 85 -9.95 3.35 -11.17
C LYS A 85 -10.10 2.74 -9.79
N ALA A 86 -9.07 2.82 -8.95
CA ALA A 86 -9.09 2.28 -7.59
C ALA A 86 -10.17 2.95 -6.72
N LYS A 87 -10.33 4.27 -6.82
CA LYS A 87 -11.36 5.03 -6.09
C LYS A 87 -12.80 4.61 -6.41
N ARG A 88 -13.06 4.03 -7.58
CA ARG A 88 -14.38 3.51 -7.98
C ARG A 88 -14.62 2.08 -7.51
N HIS A 89 -13.63 1.42 -6.92
CA HIS A 89 -13.78 0.04 -6.46
C HIS A 89 -14.73 -0.03 -5.25
N PRO A 90 -15.64 -1.01 -5.17
CA PRO A 90 -16.59 -1.14 -4.06
C PRO A 90 -15.93 -1.22 -2.67
N ARG A 91 -14.71 -1.75 -2.60
CA ARG A 91 -13.95 -1.90 -1.35
C ARG A 91 -12.98 -0.74 -1.07
N TRP A 92 -13.09 0.38 -1.78
CA TRP A 92 -12.22 1.55 -1.55
C TRP A 92 -12.25 2.04 -0.11
N HIS A 93 -13.46 2.16 0.46
CA HIS A 93 -13.62 2.64 1.84
C HIS A 93 -13.02 1.66 2.86
N GLU A 94 -13.19 0.35 2.65
CA GLU A 94 -12.55 -0.68 3.47
C GLU A 94 -11.02 -0.55 3.44
N ALA A 95 -10.43 -0.42 2.27
CA ALA A 95 -8.99 -0.23 2.12
C ALA A 95 -8.50 1.07 2.79
N LEU A 96 -9.26 2.15 2.68
CA LEU A 96 -8.94 3.42 3.33
C LEU A 96 -8.92 3.28 4.85
N VAL A 97 -9.89 2.56 5.43
CA VAL A 97 -9.92 2.27 6.87
C VAL A 97 -8.69 1.45 7.29
N ILE A 98 -8.28 0.45 6.51
CA ILE A 98 -7.08 -0.34 6.80
C ILE A 98 -5.83 0.54 6.84
N VAL A 99 -5.66 1.43 5.88
CA VAL A 99 -4.50 2.35 5.80
C VAL A 99 -4.41 3.28 7.01
N HIS A 100 -5.54 3.68 7.57
CA HIS A 100 -5.62 4.56 8.74
C HIS A 100 -5.71 3.82 10.09
N SER A 101 -5.71 2.50 10.06
CA SER A 101 -5.77 1.67 11.27
C SER A 101 -4.38 1.27 11.75
N ALA A 102 -4.28 0.82 13.01
CA ALA A 102 -3.06 0.25 13.54
C ALA A 102 -2.59 -0.95 12.69
N PRO A 103 -1.27 -1.15 12.53
CA PRO A 103 -0.73 -2.29 11.81
C PRO A 103 -1.21 -3.62 12.42
N THR A 104 -1.50 -4.57 11.56
CA THR A 104 -1.85 -5.95 11.92
C THR A 104 -0.63 -6.87 11.81
N ASN A 105 -0.80 -8.15 12.13
CA ASN A 105 0.26 -9.15 12.01
C ASN A 105 -0.23 -10.42 11.29
N TYR A 106 -0.92 -10.25 10.17
CA TYR A 106 -1.36 -11.39 9.35
C TYR A 106 -0.21 -12.13 8.68
N THR A 107 0.86 -11.41 8.30
CA THR A 107 1.96 -11.96 7.50
C THR A 107 3.13 -12.52 8.31
N GLY A 108 3.18 -12.29 9.63
CA GLY A 108 4.32 -12.71 10.45
C GLY A 108 5.62 -11.93 10.13
N GLY A 109 5.51 -10.66 9.75
CA GLY A 109 6.66 -9.78 9.48
C GLY A 109 7.16 -9.84 8.04
N ALA A 110 6.35 -10.28 7.09
CA ALA A 110 6.75 -10.40 5.69
C ALA A 110 7.04 -9.03 5.04
N ASP A 111 8.02 -9.02 4.16
CA ASP A 111 8.37 -7.89 3.29
C ASP A 111 8.37 -8.27 1.79
N HIS A 112 8.05 -9.53 1.49
CA HIS A 112 7.90 -10.07 0.14
C HIS A 112 6.63 -10.89 0.00
N TYR A 113 6.04 -10.87 -1.19
CA TYR A 113 4.98 -11.81 -1.55
C TYR A 113 4.91 -11.99 -3.07
N HIS A 114 4.29 -13.09 -3.49
CA HIS A 114 3.90 -13.32 -4.87
C HIS A 114 2.57 -14.07 -4.92
N ALA A 115 1.92 -14.03 -6.08
CA ALA A 115 0.74 -14.85 -6.33
C ALA A 115 1.13 -16.33 -6.45
N ASP A 116 0.25 -17.22 -6.02
CA ASP A 116 0.51 -18.68 -5.98
C ASP A 116 0.71 -19.35 -7.35
N TYR A 117 0.36 -18.63 -8.43
CA TYR A 117 0.63 -19.05 -9.81
C TYR A 117 1.96 -18.51 -10.38
N CYS A 118 2.73 -17.78 -9.58
CA CYS A 118 4.07 -17.29 -9.92
C CYS A 118 5.13 -18.08 -9.16
N ASP A 119 6.32 -18.17 -9.74
CA ASP A 119 7.48 -18.79 -9.11
C ASP A 119 8.71 -17.87 -9.26
N PRO A 120 8.80 -16.80 -8.47
CA PRO A 120 9.92 -15.88 -8.59
C PRO A 120 11.20 -16.49 -8.01
N TYR A 121 12.32 -16.22 -8.68
CA TYR A 121 13.64 -16.77 -8.34
C TYR A 121 14.09 -16.53 -6.89
N TRP A 122 13.63 -15.42 -6.28
CA TRP A 122 13.99 -15.06 -4.91
C TRP A 122 13.23 -15.86 -3.83
N ALA A 123 12.11 -16.51 -4.17
CA ALA A 123 11.26 -17.18 -3.19
C ALA A 123 11.97 -18.32 -2.44
N SER A 124 12.86 -19.06 -3.13
CA SER A 124 13.66 -20.12 -2.52
C SER A 124 14.72 -19.63 -1.52
N SER A 125 15.09 -18.35 -1.60
CA SER A 125 16.11 -17.73 -0.72
C SER A 125 15.51 -17.10 0.56
N LEU A 126 14.19 -17.01 0.65
CA LEU A 126 13.48 -16.36 1.75
C LEU A 126 12.65 -17.37 2.56
N GLN A 127 12.39 -17.00 3.80
CA GLN A 127 11.53 -17.77 4.68
C GLN A 127 10.06 -17.52 4.35
N LYS A 128 9.33 -18.54 3.94
CA LYS A 128 7.88 -18.49 3.81
C LYS A 128 7.24 -18.31 5.19
N THR A 129 6.34 -17.35 5.32
CA THR A 129 5.66 -17.04 6.58
C THR A 129 4.19 -17.46 6.58
N ARG A 130 3.43 -17.06 5.56
CA ARG A 130 1.99 -17.31 5.45
C ARG A 130 1.56 -17.44 4.00
N LYS A 131 0.42 -18.10 3.81
CA LYS A 131 -0.38 -17.99 2.59
C LYS A 131 -1.75 -17.40 2.98
N ILE A 132 -2.16 -16.33 2.31
CA ILE A 132 -3.45 -15.65 2.52
C ILE A 132 -4.10 -15.47 1.16
N GLY A 133 -5.24 -16.14 0.95
CA GLY A 133 -5.84 -16.21 -0.37
C GLY A 133 -4.85 -16.78 -1.39
N ARG A 134 -4.64 -16.05 -2.47
CA ARG A 134 -3.70 -16.42 -3.54
C ARG A 134 -2.28 -15.86 -3.36
N HIS A 135 -2.01 -15.15 -2.28
CA HIS A 135 -0.70 -14.58 -2.00
C HIS A 135 0.09 -15.42 -1.00
N ILE A 136 1.36 -15.67 -1.33
CA ILE A 136 2.33 -16.34 -0.46
C ILE A 136 3.36 -15.32 0.01
N PHE A 137 3.53 -15.19 1.32
CA PHE A 137 4.32 -14.17 2.00
C PHE A 137 5.64 -14.73 2.53
N TYR A 138 6.68 -13.88 2.52
CA TYR A 138 8.06 -14.24 2.90
C TYR A 138 8.75 -13.09 3.66
N LYS A 139 9.76 -13.47 4.46
CA LYS A 139 10.69 -12.53 5.10
C LYS A 139 12.13 -13.00 5.01
#